data_190b2e4430f47282ca3e72c8627ad7ce
#
_entry.id   190b2e4430f47282ca3e72c8627ad7ce
#
_cell.length_a   1.000
_cell.length_b   1.000
_cell.length_c   1.000
_cell.angle_alpha   90.00
_cell.angle_beta   90.00
_cell.angle_gamma   90.00
#
_symmetry.space_group_name_H-M   'P 1'
#
loop_
_entity.id
_entity.type
_entity.pdbx_description
1 polymer ?
#
loop_
_entity_poly.entity_id
_entity_poly.type
_entity_poly.pdbx_seq_one_letter_code
_entity_poly.pdbx_strand_id
1 'polypeptide(L)'
;MKGSMKELNLGRGVETMYRTTYRTHVNLSSIADNKANIMLSINAIIISIVVANLVPKIPGDYRLAVPTLILLAVCLIALVYAILSTRPKVTQGRATREDIAQKRTNLLFFGNFYRMDLADFHWGMMEMIKDSDFLYSSMTRDLYYLGVVLAKKYQYLRICYNVFMYGLIVAVAAFAAAFLFWPAPV
;
A
#
# COMPACT_ATOMS: atom_id res chain seq x y z
N MET A 1 -40.27 13.21 -24.12
CA MET A 1 -38.86 13.50 -24.46
C MET A 1 -38.02 14.04 -23.28
N LYS A 2 -38.51 14.86 -22.36
CA LYS A 2 -37.73 15.37 -21.21
C LYS A 2 -37.29 14.28 -20.18
N GLY A 3 -38.09 13.24 -19.98
CA GLY A 3 -37.75 12.12 -19.08
C GLY A 3 -36.56 11.32 -19.60
N SER A 4 -36.56 10.96 -20.87
CA SER A 4 -35.48 10.17 -21.50
C SER A 4 -34.10 10.85 -21.46
N MET A 5 -34.04 12.18 -21.67
CA MET A 5 -32.74 12.92 -21.57
C MET A 5 -32.25 13.03 -20.13
N LYS A 6 -33.16 13.13 -19.14
CA LYS A 6 -32.77 13.18 -17.72
C LYS A 6 -32.24 11.83 -17.25
N GLU A 7 -32.82 10.72 -17.66
CA GLU A 7 -32.37 9.36 -17.39
C GLU A 7 -31.03 9.05 -18.09
N LEU A 8 -30.86 9.48 -19.34
CA LEU A 8 -29.61 9.33 -20.09
C LEU A 8 -28.44 10.12 -19.44
N ASN A 9 -28.71 11.33 -18.95
CA ASN A 9 -27.72 12.14 -18.26
C ASN A 9 -27.38 11.56 -16.88
N LEU A 10 -28.34 10.97 -16.18
CA LEU A 10 -28.09 10.28 -14.91
C LEU A 10 -27.19 9.06 -15.12
N GLY A 11 -27.48 8.23 -16.13
CA GLY A 11 -26.69 7.06 -16.48
C GLY A 11 -25.22 7.41 -16.82
N ARG A 12 -25.01 8.45 -17.64
CA ARG A 12 -23.67 8.96 -17.97
C ARG A 12 -22.94 9.52 -16.73
N GLY A 13 -23.65 10.21 -15.84
CA GLY A 13 -23.11 10.73 -14.59
C GLY A 13 -22.63 9.60 -13.68
N VAL A 14 -23.42 8.56 -13.52
CA VAL A 14 -23.08 7.36 -12.73
C VAL A 14 -21.87 6.66 -13.32
N GLU A 15 -21.86 6.39 -14.64
CA GLU A 15 -20.71 5.78 -15.32
C GLU A 15 -19.42 6.60 -15.12
N THR A 16 -19.50 7.91 -15.31
CA THR A 16 -18.37 8.82 -15.12
C THR A 16 -17.87 8.80 -13.68
N MET A 17 -18.77 8.80 -12.70
CA MET A 17 -18.43 8.70 -11.28
C MET A 17 -17.63 7.43 -10.99
N TYR A 18 -18.13 6.25 -11.37
CA TYR A 18 -17.44 4.98 -11.15
C TYR A 18 -16.08 4.95 -11.83
N ARG A 19 -16.01 5.32 -13.09
CA ARG A 19 -14.78 5.35 -13.89
C ARG A 19 -13.73 6.28 -13.28
N THR A 20 -14.14 7.48 -12.88
CA THR A 20 -13.24 8.47 -12.30
C THR A 20 -12.75 8.02 -10.92
N THR A 21 -13.65 7.54 -10.06
CA THR A 21 -13.30 7.06 -8.72
C THR A 21 -12.34 5.86 -8.79
N TYR A 22 -12.61 4.89 -9.66
CA TYR A 22 -11.74 3.75 -9.88
C TYR A 22 -10.33 4.19 -10.31
N ARG A 23 -10.24 5.05 -11.32
CA ARG A 23 -8.94 5.59 -11.79
C ARG A 23 -8.20 6.34 -10.71
N THR A 24 -8.91 7.13 -9.91
CA THR A 24 -8.33 7.86 -8.78
C THR A 24 -7.76 6.90 -7.75
N HIS A 25 -8.47 5.85 -7.36
CA HIS A 25 -7.97 4.84 -6.42
C HIS A 25 -6.73 4.12 -6.94
N VAL A 26 -6.73 3.71 -8.22
CA VAL A 26 -5.57 3.06 -8.85
C VAL A 26 -4.37 4.01 -8.90
N ASN A 27 -4.57 5.26 -9.28
CA ASN A 27 -3.51 6.28 -9.32
C ASN A 27 -2.93 6.57 -7.93
N LEU A 28 -3.78 6.76 -6.91
CA LEU A 28 -3.34 6.95 -5.53
C LEU A 28 -2.58 5.73 -5.00
N SER A 29 -2.97 4.51 -5.38
CA SER A 29 -2.25 3.29 -5.04
C SER A 29 -0.85 3.29 -5.67
N SER A 30 -0.73 3.66 -6.95
CA SER A 30 0.57 3.77 -7.64
C SER A 30 1.46 4.85 -7.00
N ILE A 31 0.89 6.01 -6.63
CA ILE A 31 1.63 7.06 -5.92
C ILE A 31 2.14 6.55 -4.56
N ALA A 32 1.34 5.79 -3.82
CA ALA A 32 1.77 5.20 -2.56
C ALA A 32 2.91 4.21 -2.75
N ASP A 33 2.83 3.34 -3.77
CA ASP A 33 3.89 2.38 -4.10
C ASP A 33 5.19 3.09 -4.50
N ASN A 34 5.12 4.15 -5.31
CA ASN A 34 6.29 4.94 -5.69
C ASN A 34 6.95 5.61 -4.47
N LYS A 35 6.16 6.20 -3.56
CA LYS A 35 6.69 6.78 -2.31
C LYS A 35 7.35 5.72 -1.43
N ALA A 36 6.77 4.54 -1.32
CA ALA A 36 7.36 3.43 -0.57
C ALA A 36 8.67 2.95 -1.20
N ASN A 37 8.75 2.83 -2.53
CA ASN A 37 9.96 2.46 -3.25
C ASN A 37 11.11 3.47 -3.05
N ILE A 38 10.80 4.77 -3.02
CA ILE A 38 11.78 5.80 -2.68
C ILE A 38 12.32 5.58 -1.27
N MET A 39 11.44 5.33 -0.29
CA MET A 39 11.86 5.04 1.09
C MET A 39 12.69 3.76 1.20
N LEU A 40 12.35 2.71 0.45
CA LEU A 40 13.15 1.47 0.36
C LEU A 40 14.56 1.78 -0.13
N SER A 41 14.68 2.53 -1.21
CA SER A 41 15.97 2.88 -1.82
C SER A 41 16.83 3.72 -0.87
N ILE A 42 16.26 4.76 -0.26
CA ILE A 42 16.98 5.63 0.69
C ILE A 42 17.48 4.81 1.89
N ASN A 43 16.64 4.00 2.52
CA ASN A 43 17.04 3.21 3.66
C ASN A 43 18.09 2.15 3.31
N ALA A 44 17.98 1.51 2.14
CA ALA A 44 18.98 0.54 1.68
C ALA A 44 20.36 1.20 1.46
N ILE A 45 20.40 2.40 0.87
CA ILE A 45 21.64 3.17 0.68
C ILE A 45 22.24 3.55 2.03
N ILE A 46 21.45 4.07 2.97
CA ILE A 46 21.93 4.45 4.30
C ILE A 46 22.51 3.23 5.02
N ILE A 47 21.78 2.10 5.04
CA ILE A 47 22.27 0.85 5.65
C ILE A 47 23.60 0.43 5.03
N SER A 48 23.73 0.45 3.70
CA SER A 48 24.96 0.07 3.00
C SER A 48 26.13 0.97 3.38
N ILE A 49 25.92 2.29 3.43
CA ILE A 49 26.96 3.25 3.82
C ILE A 49 27.38 3.05 5.29
N VAL A 50 26.41 2.86 6.19
CA VAL A 50 26.64 2.66 7.62
C VAL A 50 27.44 1.38 7.86
N VAL A 51 27.03 0.27 7.23
CA VAL A 51 27.69 -1.02 7.38
C VAL A 51 29.12 -0.98 6.80
N ALA A 52 29.32 -0.33 5.67
CA ALA A 52 30.64 -0.25 5.03
C ALA A 52 31.62 0.71 5.74
N ASN A 53 31.13 1.83 6.30
CA ASN A 53 32.00 2.90 6.77
C ASN A 53 32.01 3.11 8.30
N LEU A 54 30.88 2.92 8.98
CA LEU A 54 30.77 3.17 10.42
C LEU A 54 31.03 1.91 11.24
N VAL A 55 30.48 0.77 10.86
CA VAL A 55 30.63 -0.48 11.61
C VAL A 55 32.10 -0.89 11.77
N PRO A 56 32.98 -0.81 10.75
CA PRO A 56 34.40 -1.15 10.91
C PRO A 56 35.18 -0.20 11.84
N LYS A 57 34.65 1.01 12.09
CA LYS A 57 35.29 2.00 12.97
C LYS A 57 34.91 1.84 14.46
N ILE A 58 33.84 1.10 14.76
CA ILE A 58 33.38 0.90 16.15
C ILE A 58 34.43 0.33 17.07
N PRO A 59 35.28 -0.68 16.68
CA PRO A 59 36.32 -1.20 17.57
C PRO A 59 37.36 -0.15 17.96
N GLY A 60 37.65 0.83 17.12
CA GLY A 60 38.57 1.93 17.40
C GLY A 60 37.93 3.12 18.09
N ASP A 61 36.60 3.30 17.96
CA ASP A 61 35.85 4.37 18.61
C ASP A 61 34.46 3.88 19.04
N TYR A 62 34.39 3.41 20.29
CA TYR A 62 33.12 2.89 20.86
C TYR A 62 32.00 3.91 20.97
N ARG A 63 32.28 5.22 20.87
CA ARG A 63 31.27 6.28 20.85
C ARG A 63 30.29 6.14 19.65
N LEU A 64 30.81 5.53 18.58
CA LEU A 64 30.01 5.29 17.37
C LEU A 64 28.97 4.16 17.52
N ALA A 65 29.16 3.25 18.52
CA ALA A 65 28.36 2.04 18.62
C ALA A 65 26.86 2.32 18.82
N VAL A 66 26.52 3.11 19.84
CA VAL A 66 25.11 3.39 20.17
C VAL A 66 24.38 4.20 19.07
N PRO A 67 24.94 5.33 18.58
CA PRO A 67 24.28 6.08 17.50
C PRO A 67 24.12 5.27 16.21
N THR A 68 25.13 4.47 15.86
CA THR A 68 25.09 3.60 14.67
C THR A 68 23.99 2.55 14.81
N LEU A 69 23.86 1.92 15.97
CA LEU A 69 22.80 0.94 16.24
C LEU A 69 21.41 1.57 16.15
N ILE A 70 21.23 2.77 16.72
CA ILE A 70 19.97 3.53 16.62
C ILE A 70 19.63 3.80 15.15
N LEU A 71 20.59 4.30 14.36
CA LEU A 71 20.38 4.61 12.96
C LEU A 71 20.01 3.35 12.15
N LEU A 72 20.71 2.24 12.36
CA LEU A 72 20.39 0.97 11.70
C LEU A 72 19.01 0.45 12.08
N ALA A 73 18.65 0.52 13.36
CA ALA A 73 17.32 0.10 13.82
C ALA A 73 16.20 0.94 13.18
N VAL A 74 16.37 2.25 13.12
CA VAL A 74 15.43 3.18 12.45
C VAL A 74 15.26 2.83 10.98
N CYS A 75 16.38 2.64 10.26
CA CYS A 75 16.33 2.28 8.83
C CYS A 75 15.68 0.93 8.60
N LEU A 76 15.95 -0.09 9.42
CA LEU A 76 15.34 -1.40 9.31
C LEU A 76 13.83 -1.36 9.58
N ILE A 77 13.38 -0.64 10.61
CA ILE A 77 11.96 -0.50 10.92
C ILE A 77 11.24 0.24 9.78
N ALA A 78 11.81 1.35 9.29
CA ALA A 78 11.24 2.10 8.17
C ALA A 78 11.14 1.23 6.90
N LEU A 79 12.17 0.44 6.60
CA LEU A 79 12.21 -0.49 5.47
C LEU A 79 11.11 -1.55 5.57
N VAL A 80 10.90 -2.14 6.75
CA VAL A 80 9.81 -3.10 6.98
C VAL A 80 8.44 -2.48 6.69
N TYR A 81 8.16 -1.27 7.18
CA TYR A 81 6.88 -0.61 6.91
C TYR A 81 6.72 -0.18 5.45
N ALA A 82 7.80 0.19 4.76
CA ALA A 82 7.79 0.44 3.32
C ALA A 82 7.41 -0.84 2.53
N ILE A 83 7.99 -1.99 2.88
CA ILE A 83 7.64 -3.30 2.28
C ILE A 83 6.17 -3.65 2.57
N LEU A 84 5.69 -3.46 3.81
CA LEU A 84 4.30 -3.74 4.18
C LEU A 84 3.30 -2.87 3.39
N SER A 85 3.70 -1.64 3.02
CA SER A 85 2.89 -0.76 2.18
C SER A 85 2.76 -1.27 0.74
N THR A 86 3.81 -1.86 0.17
CA THR A 86 3.82 -2.35 -1.22
C THR A 86 3.40 -3.81 -1.36
N ARG A 87 3.34 -4.55 -0.25
CA ARG A 87 3.03 -5.99 -0.26
C ARG A 87 1.68 -6.26 -0.92
N PRO A 88 1.62 -7.14 -1.96
CA PRO A 88 0.37 -7.50 -2.62
C PRO A 88 -0.63 -8.10 -1.63
N LYS A 89 -1.85 -7.58 -1.63
CA LYS A 89 -2.97 -8.12 -0.86
C LYS A 89 -3.93 -8.80 -1.83
N VAL A 90 -3.82 -10.10 -1.97
CA VAL A 90 -4.75 -10.91 -2.75
C VAL A 90 -5.70 -11.58 -1.78
N THR A 91 -6.97 -11.24 -1.87
CA THR A 91 -8.04 -12.00 -1.19
C THR A 91 -8.13 -13.37 -1.86
N GLN A 92 -8.03 -14.44 -1.07
CA GLN A 92 -8.14 -15.81 -1.59
C GLN A 92 -9.62 -16.25 -1.55
N GLY A 93 -10.49 -15.51 -2.22
CA GLY A 93 -11.88 -15.92 -2.44
C GLY A 93 -11.96 -16.89 -3.62
N ARG A 94 -12.75 -17.96 -3.49
CA ARG A 94 -13.21 -18.77 -4.61
C ARG A 94 -14.70 -18.53 -4.75
N ALA A 95 -15.08 -17.74 -5.76
CA ALA A 95 -16.48 -17.56 -6.06
C ALA A 95 -17.06 -18.87 -6.58
N THR A 96 -18.20 -19.27 -6.05
CA THR A 96 -18.96 -20.45 -6.51
C THR A 96 -20.16 -19.99 -7.32
N ARG A 97 -20.75 -20.91 -8.12
CA ARG A 97 -22.02 -20.62 -8.81
C ARG A 97 -23.14 -20.21 -7.85
N GLU A 98 -23.15 -20.79 -6.65
CA GLU A 98 -24.13 -20.47 -5.64
C GLU A 98 -23.96 -19.03 -5.11
N ASP A 99 -22.71 -18.59 -4.87
CA ASP A 99 -22.41 -17.22 -4.47
C ASP A 99 -22.84 -16.20 -5.53
N ILE A 100 -22.68 -16.55 -6.81
CA ILE A 100 -23.14 -15.72 -7.95
C ILE A 100 -24.65 -15.65 -7.98
N ALA A 101 -25.34 -16.79 -7.90
CA ALA A 101 -26.80 -16.84 -7.91
C ALA A 101 -27.43 -16.05 -6.74
N GLN A 102 -26.74 -16.03 -5.59
CA GLN A 102 -27.15 -15.25 -4.42
C GLN A 102 -26.63 -13.82 -4.41
N LYS A 103 -25.94 -13.36 -5.48
CA LYS A 103 -25.37 -12.02 -5.67
C LYS A 103 -24.41 -11.60 -4.54
N ARG A 104 -23.75 -12.57 -3.91
CA ARG A 104 -22.83 -12.35 -2.75
C ARG A 104 -21.41 -12.11 -3.16
N THR A 105 -21.00 -12.53 -4.34
CA THR A 105 -19.61 -12.41 -4.83
C THR A 105 -19.41 -11.17 -5.69
N ASN A 106 -18.19 -10.63 -5.68
CA ASN A 106 -17.74 -9.58 -6.59
C ASN A 106 -16.84 -10.19 -7.67
N LEU A 107 -17.38 -10.34 -8.88
CA LEU A 107 -16.65 -10.87 -10.04
C LEU A 107 -15.76 -9.82 -10.74
N LEU A 108 -15.77 -8.56 -10.31
CA LEU A 108 -14.92 -7.52 -10.88
C LEU A 108 -13.50 -7.58 -10.30
N PHE A 109 -13.32 -8.17 -9.11
CA PHE A 109 -12.04 -8.31 -8.47
C PHE A 109 -11.38 -9.67 -8.82
N PHE A 110 -10.19 -9.63 -9.43
CA PHE A 110 -9.48 -10.83 -9.92
C PHE A 110 -9.25 -11.89 -8.84
N GLY A 111 -9.02 -11.50 -7.59
CA GLY A 111 -8.81 -12.41 -6.47
C GLY A 111 -9.98 -13.35 -6.19
N ASN A 112 -11.19 -13.02 -6.65
CA ASN A 112 -12.38 -13.85 -6.48
C ASN A 112 -12.57 -14.86 -7.61
N PHE A 113 -12.15 -14.53 -8.84
CA PHE A 113 -12.43 -15.35 -10.02
C PHE A 113 -11.24 -16.12 -10.58
N TYR A 114 -9.98 -15.77 -10.25
CA TYR A 114 -8.80 -16.38 -10.87
C TYR A 114 -8.68 -17.91 -10.69
N ARG A 115 -9.45 -18.49 -9.76
CA ARG A 115 -9.55 -19.94 -9.51
C ARG A 115 -10.82 -20.55 -10.07
N MET A 116 -11.67 -19.77 -10.74
CA MET A 116 -12.89 -20.27 -11.37
C MET A 116 -12.59 -20.82 -12.76
N ASP A 117 -13.41 -21.77 -13.20
CA ASP A 117 -13.41 -22.18 -14.59
C ASP A 117 -13.98 -21.06 -15.48
N LEU A 118 -13.44 -20.93 -16.71
CA LEU A 118 -13.87 -19.90 -17.66
C LEU A 118 -15.38 -19.93 -17.92
N ALA A 119 -15.98 -21.13 -18.00
CA ALA A 119 -17.40 -21.29 -18.23
C ALA A 119 -18.23 -20.71 -17.07
N ASP A 120 -17.82 -20.92 -15.84
CA ASP A 120 -18.48 -20.40 -14.64
C ASP A 120 -18.35 -18.88 -14.53
N PHE A 121 -17.14 -18.38 -14.81
CA PHE A 121 -16.89 -16.93 -14.84
C PHE A 121 -17.72 -16.25 -15.92
N HIS A 122 -17.73 -16.80 -17.14
CA HIS A 122 -18.52 -16.25 -18.24
C HIS A 122 -20.02 -16.22 -17.91
N TRP A 123 -20.55 -17.34 -17.38
CA TRP A 123 -21.93 -17.41 -16.95
C TRP A 123 -22.25 -16.34 -15.89
N GLY A 124 -21.40 -16.24 -14.86
CA GLY A 124 -21.59 -15.26 -13.79
C GLY A 124 -21.54 -13.80 -14.26
N MET A 125 -20.63 -13.48 -15.20
CA MET A 125 -20.57 -12.16 -15.82
C MET A 125 -21.84 -11.85 -16.62
N MET A 126 -22.38 -12.83 -17.36
CA MET A 126 -23.62 -12.64 -18.11
C MET A 126 -24.84 -12.44 -17.18
N GLU A 127 -24.91 -13.16 -16.05
CA GLU A 127 -25.96 -12.94 -15.04
C GLU A 127 -25.84 -11.55 -14.40
N MET A 128 -24.61 -11.10 -14.10
CA MET A 128 -24.37 -9.77 -13.52
C MET A 128 -24.75 -8.64 -14.51
N ILE A 129 -24.45 -8.79 -15.80
CA ILE A 129 -24.76 -7.78 -16.84
C ILE A 129 -26.27 -7.65 -17.07
N LYS A 130 -27.02 -8.76 -16.97
CA LYS A 130 -28.49 -8.75 -17.12
C LYS A 130 -29.22 -8.08 -15.96
N ASP A 131 -28.59 -7.97 -14.82
CA ASP A 131 -29.19 -7.44 -13.57
C ASP A 131 -28.45 -6.19 -13.13
N SER A 132 -29.06 -5.02 -13.36
CA SER A 132 -28.45 -3.72 -13.04
C SER A 132 -28.16 -3.56 -11.55
N ASP A 133 -29.01 -4.09 -10.66
CA ASP A 133 -28.78 -4.00 -9.21
C ASP A 133 -27.58 -4.84 -8.79
N PHE A 134 -27.41 -6.02 -9.38
CA PHE A 134 -26.22 -6.84 -9.14
C PHE A 134 -24.96 -6.17 -9.68
N LEU A 135 -25.01 -5.60 -10.88
CA LEU A 135 -23.90 -4.89 -11.51
C LEU A 135 -23.44 -3.71 -10.64
N TYR A 136 -24.35 -2.78 -10.32
CA TYR A 136 -24.01 -1.58 -9.54
C TYR A 136 -23.59 -1.91 -8.11
N SER A 137 -24.21 -2.91 -7.49
CA SER A 137 -23.80 -3.40 -6.17
C SER A 137 -22.38 -3.97 -6.20
N SER A 138 -22.03 -4.74 -7.25
CA SER A 138 -20.68 -5.29 -7.44
C SER A 138 -19.65 -4.18 -7.65
N MET A 139 -19.94 -3.18 -8.50
CA MET A 139 -19.08 -2.02 -8.72
C MET A 139 -18.85 -1.21 -7.43
N THR A 140 -19.90 -1.00 -6.65
CA THR A 140 -19.80 -0.29 -5.36
C THR A 140 -18.92 -1.05 -4.37
N ARG A 141 -19.09 -2.37 -4.27
CA ARG A 141 -18.25 -3.23 -3.42
C ARG A 141 -16.79 -3.20 -3.86
N ASP A 142 -16.53 -3.24 -5.16
CA ASP A 142 -15.16 -3.16 -5.68
C ASP A 142 -14.47 -1.86 -5.29
N LEU A 143 -15.13 -0.72 -5.51
CA LEU A 143 -14.62 0.59 -5.08
C LEU A 143 -14.37 0.66 -3.57
N TYR A 144 -15.28 0.10 -2.76
CA TYR A 144 -15.10 0.05 -1.32
C TYR A 144 -13.84 -0.72 -0.92
N TYR A 145 -13.65 -1.93 -1.45
CA TYR A 145 -12.48 -2.74 -1.12
C TYR A 145 -11.18 -2.14 -1.65
N LEU A 146 -11.17 -1.51 -2.83
CA LEU A 146 -10.04 -0.73 -3.31
C LEU A 146 -9.69 0.40 -2.33
N GLY A 147 -10.69 1.11 -1.82
CA GLY A 147 -10.52 2.15 -0.80
C GLY A 147 -9.94 1.61 0.50
N VAL A 148 -10.42 0.46 0.99
CA VAL A 148 -9.89 -0.20 2.21
C VAL A 148 -8.42 -0.60 2.03
N VAL A 149 -8.06 -1.17 0.87
CA VAL A 149 -6.67 -1.53 0.58
C VAL A 149 -5.79 -0.29 0.50
N LEU A 150 -6.28 0.76 -0.17
CA LEU A 150 -5.59 2.04 -0.29
C LEU A 150 -5.34 2.67 1.08
N ALA A 151 -6.35 2.72 1.95
CA ALA A 151 -6.22 3.25 3.31
C ALA A 151 -5.13 2.52 4.11
N LYS A 152 -5.06 1.19 4.02
CA LYS A 152 -4.01 0.39 4.67
C LYS A 152 -2.61 0.69 4.11
N LYS A 153 -2.45 0.86 2.79
CA LYS A 153 -1.18 1.27 2.17
C LYS A 153 -0.70 2.62 2.74
N TYR A 154 -1.58 3.62 2.75
CA TYR A 154 -1.25 4.94 3.27
C TYR A 154 -0.96 4.93 4.77
N GLN A 155 -1.61 4.07 5.55
CA GLN A 155 -1.34 3.90 6.97
C GLN A 155 0.08 3.39 7.21
N TYR A 156 0.52 2.32 6.52
CA TYR A 156 1.89 1.82 6.62
C TYR A 156 2.90 2.84 6.13
N LEU A 157 2.61 3.53 5.05
CA LEU A 157 3.46 4.57 4.51
C LEU A 157 3.65 5.71 5.52
N ARG A 158 2.58 6.16 6.17
CA ARG A 158 2.65 7.18 7.24
C ARG A 158 3.57 6.74 8.38
N ILE A 159 3.44 5.49 8.84
CA ILE A 159 4.31 4.95 9.90
C ILE A 159 5.76 4.94 9.43
N CYS A 160 6.04 4.46 8.22
CA CYS A 160 7.37 4.47 7.62
C CYS A 160 8.01 5.87 7.66
N TYR A 161 7.30 6.88 7.16
CA TYR A 161 7.79 8.27 7.15
C TYR A 161 7.99 8.83 8.56
N ASN A 162 7.08 8.56 9.49
CA ASN A 162 7.20 9.03 10.87
C ASN A 162 8.40 8.40 11.56
N VAL A 163 8.58 7.08 11.44
CA VAL A 163 9.73 6.36 12.02
C VAL A 163 11.04 6.91 11.44
N PHE A 164 11.12 7.09 10.13
CA PHE A 164 12.32 7.63 9.49
C PHE A 164 12.59 9.06 9.94
N MET A 165 11.61 9.95 9.93
CA MET A 165 11.75 11.36 10.28
C MET A 165 12.19 11.53 11.74
N TYR A 166 11.45 10.97 12.69
CA TYR A 166 11.77 11.12 14.11
C TYR A 166 13.01 10.31 14.49
N GLY A 167 13.16 9.11 13.94
CA GLY A 167 14.31 8.26 14.18
C GLY A 167 15.62 8.87 13.67
N LEU A 168 15.60 9.55 12.52
CA LEU A 168 16.78 10.25 12.00
C LEU A 168 17.20 11.40 12.94
N ILE A 169 16.22 12.18 13.45
CA ILE A 169 16.49 13.25 14.42
C ILE A 169 17.16 12.68 15.67
N VAL A 170 16.60 11.57 16.20
CA VAL A 170 17.16 10.90 17.40
C VAL A 170 18.56 10.36 17.12
N ALA A 171 18.81 9.74 15.96
CA ALA A 171 20.12 9.22 15.58
C ALA A 171 21.16 10.34 15.48
N VAL A 172 20.84 11.46 14.82
CA VAL A 172 21.73 12.62 14.71
C VAL A 172 22.02 13.22 16.08
N ALA A 173 21.02 13.38 16.95
CA ALA A 173 21.20 13.85 18.31
C ALA A 173 22.08 12.91 19.13
N ALA A 174 21.94 11.59 18.97
CA ALA A 174 22.76 10.60 19.63
C ALA A 174 24.24 10.68 19.17
N PHE A 175 24.50 10.89 17.85
CA PHE A 175 25.85 11.15 17.36
C PHE A 175 26.43 12.44 17.99
N ALA A 176 25.68 13.53 17.98
CA ALA A 176 26.14 14.78 18.60
C ALA A 176 26.46 14.61 20.08
N ALA A 177 25.58 13.97 20.84
CA ALA A 177 25.79 13.70 22.27
C ALA A 177 27.00 12.80 22.52
N ALA A 178 27.20 11.76 21.71
CA ALA A 178 28.33 10.86 21.84
C ALA A 178 29.68 11.60 21.67
N PHE A 179 29.75 12.56 20.74
CA PHE A 179 30.99 13.31 20.53
C PHE A 179 31.18 14.47 21.54
N LEU A 180 30.10 15.06 22.06
CA LEU A 180 30.18 16.18 22.99
C LEU A 180 30.45 15.73 24.43
N PHE A 181 29.87 14.63 24.87
CA PHE A 181 29.86 14.24 26.30
C PHE A 181 30.70 13.02 26.61
N TRP A 182 31.20 12.30 25.63
CA TRP A 182 32.04 11.11 25.85
C TRP A 182 33.52 11.38 25.50
N PRO A 183 34.47 11.08 26.40
CA PRO A 183 35.89 11.31 26.11
C PRO A 183 36.35 10.49 24.89
N ALA A 184 37.31 11.05 24.15
CA ALA A 184 37.94 10.33 23.05
C ALA A 184 38.62 9.05 23.56
N PRO A 185 38.54 7.93 22.82
CA PRO A 185 39.37 6.76 23.13
C PRO A 185 40.85 7.15 23.06
N VAL A 186 41.60 6.75 24.07
CA VAL A 186 43.07 7.00 24.18
C VAL A 186 43.80 6.05 23.24
#